data_a778313871b6898dfd2604931618eecc
#
_entry.id   a778313871b6898dfd2604931618eecc
#
_cell.length_a   1.000
_cell.length_b   1.000
_cell.length_c   1.000
_cell.angle_alpha   90.00
_cell.angle_beta   90.00
_cell.angle_gamma   90.00
#
_symmetry.space_group_name_H-M   'P 1'
#
loop_
_entity.id
_entity.type
_entity.pdbx_description
1 polymer ?
#
loop_
_entity_poly.entity_id
_entity_poly.type
_entity_poly.pdbx_seq_one_letter_code
_entity_poly.pdbx_strand_id
1 'polypeptide(L)'
;MGYYALFYDVVDDFVERRAPFRTEHLKLADEANRRGELVLAGALAEPADGALIIFRGDDPNVASSFAKNDPYVQNGLVKNWEVRPWTVVVGGEARAGVSDTGGDA
;
A
#
# COMPACT_ATOMS: atom_id res chain seq x y z
N MET A 1 -14.57 3.65 -8.94
CA MET A 1 -13.58 3.14 -7.99
C MET A 1 -12.19 3.25 -8.57
N GLY A 2 -11.28 3.78 -7.81
CA GLY A 2 -9.92 3.99 -8.28
C GLY A 2 -8.92 3.14 -7.54
N TYR A 3 -7.68 3.16 -8.05
CA TYR A 3 -6.55 2.53 -7.39
C TYR A 3 -5.68 3.60 -6.76
N TYR A 4 -5.09 3.28 -5.62
CA TYR A 4 -4.21 4.18 -4.88
C TYR A 4 -2.97 3.43 -4.45
N ALA A 5 -1.82 4.02 -4.69
CA ALA A 5 -0.54 3.44 -4.29
C ALA A 5 -0.06 4.14 -3.02
N LEU A 6 0.16 3.36 -1.98
CA LEU A 6 0.75 3.82 -0.73
C LEU A 6 2.21 3.40 -0.72
N PHE A 7 3.08 4.38 -0.63
CA PHE A 7 4.52 4.17 -0.61
C PHE A 7 5.04 4.38 0.79
N TYR A 8 5.82 3.43 1.29
CA TYR A 8 6.53 3.53 2.55
C TYR A 8 8.03 3.66 2.30
N ASP A 9 8.64 4.60 3.00
CA ASP A 9 10.09 4.75 3.09
C ASP A 9 10.46 4.34 4.51
N VAL A 10 11.22 3.26 4.66
CA VAL A 10 11.44 2.63 5.96
C VAL A 10 12.87 2.84 6.47
N VAL A 11 13.02 2.69 7.81
CA VAL A 11 14.33 2.84 8.46
C VAL A 11 15.29 1.73 8.03
N ASP A 12 16.60 1.99 8.20
CA ASP A 12 17.64 1.08 7.73
C ASP A 12 17.58 -0.31 8.38
N ASP A 13 17.19 -0.38 9.66
CA ASP A 13 17.07 -1.63 10.41
C ASP A 13 15.64 -2.14 10.49
N PHE A 14 14.86 -1.86 9.45
CA PHE A 14 13.45 -2.19 9.40
C PHE A 14 13.18 -3.68 9.61
N VAL A 15 13.95 -4.55 8.96
CA VAL A 15 13.71 -6.00 9.03
C VAL A 15 13.84 -6.50 10.45
N GLU A 16 14.84 -6.02 11.21
CA GLU A 16 15.02 -6.41 12.60
C GLU A 16 13.98 -5.78 13.51
N ARG A 17 13.67 -4.51 13.28
CA ARG A 17 12.76 -3.76 14.16
C ARG A 17 11.30 -4.12 13.98
N ARG A 18 10.93 -4.65 12.83
CA ARG A 18 9.52 -4.96 12.57
C ARG A 18 9.01 -6.18 13.34
N ALA A 19 9.91 -7.04 13.81
CA ALA A 19 9.52 -8.33 14.41
C ALA A 19 8.43 -8.21 15.48
N PRO A 20 8.51 -7.31 16.47
CA PRO A 20 7.46 -7.21 17.49
C PRO A 20 6.12 -6.67 16.96
N PHE A 21 6.10 -6.04 15.79
CA PHE A 21 4.90 -5.42 15.24
C PHE A 21 4.34 -6.18 14.04
N ARG A 22 5.05 -7.20 13.57
CA ARG A 22 4.72 -7.85 12.31
C ARG A 22 3.36 -8.53 12.33
N THR A 23 3.03 -9.21 13.41
CA THR A 23 1.75 -9.92 13.52
C THR A 23 0.58 -8.94 13.40
N GLU A 24 0.64 -7.82 14.13
CA GLU A 24 -0.43 -6.81 14.08
C GLU A 24 -0.50 -6.13 12.72
N HIS A 25 0.64 -5.85 12.11
CA HIS A 25 0.69 -5.26 10.78
C HIS A 25 0.04 -6.20 9.75
N LEU A 26 0.41 -7.48 9.76
CA LEU A 26 -0.14 -8.44 8.81
C LEU A 26 -1.63 -8.67 9.03
N LYS A 27 -2.08 -8.62 10.28
CA LYS A 27 -3.50 -8.73 10.59
C LYS A 27 -4.28 -7.56 10.00
N LEU A 28 -3.77 -6.34 10.16
CA LEU A 28 -4.38 -5.15 9.60
C LEU A 28 -4.46 -5.25 8.07
N ALA A 29 -3.38 -5.70 7.45
CA ALA A 29 -3.32 -5.86 6.00
C ALA A 29 -4.29 -6.94 5.51
N ASP A 30 -4.35 -8.07 6.21
CA ASP A 30 -5.25 -9.16 5.86
C ASP A 30 -6.70 -8.75 5.96
N GLU A 31 -7.06 -8.01 7.00
CA GLU A 31 -8.42 -7.49 7.17
C GLU A 31 -8.80 -6.54 6.03
N ALA A 32 -7.89 -5.65 5.65
CA ALA A 32 -8.13 -4.75 4.52
C ALA A 32 -8.27 -5.50 3.20
N ASN A 33 -7.49 -6.57 3.03
CA ASN A 33 -7.59 -7.42 1.84
C ASN A 33 -8.95 -8.13 1.79
N ARG A 34 -9.40 -8.65 2.93
CA ARG A 34 -10.70 -9.33 3.00
C ARG A 34 -11.87 -8.41 2.70
N ARG A 35 -11.75 -7.12 3.06
CA ARG A 35 -12.77 -6.13 2.72
C ARG A 35 -12.75 -5.72 1.25
N GLY A 36 -11.75 -6.17 0.50
CA GLY A 36 -11.59 -5.81 -0.90
C GLY A 36 -10.92 -4.46 -1.13
N GLU A 37 -10.37 -3.87 -0.07
CA GLU A 37 -9.69 -2.56 -0.15
C GLU A 37 -8.22 -2.69 -0.50
N LEU A 38 -7.52 -3.63 0.13
CA LEU A 38 -6.11 -3.87 -0.15
C LEU A 38 -5.98 -4.94 -1.23
N VAL A 39 -5.37 -4.57 -2.34
CA VAL A 39 -5.25 -5.47 -3.50
C VAL A 39 -3.97 -6.29 -3.41
N LEU A 40 -2.87 -5.64 -3.09
CA LEU A 40 -1.54 -6.24 -3.16
C LEU A 40 -0.60 -5.44 -2.28
N ALA A 41 0.24 -6.11 -1.52
CA ALA A 41 1.18 -5.44 -0.62
C ALA A 41 2.46 -6.23 -0.49
N GLY A 42 3.57 -5.54 -0.33
CA GLY A 42 4.85 -6.18 -0.11
C GLY A 42 5.96 -5.19 0.14
N ALA A 43 7.07 -5.71 0.64
CA ALA A 43 8.27 -4.92 0.84
C ALA A 43 9.13 -4.96 -0.41
N LEU A 44 9.78 -3.84 -0.68
CA LEU A 44 10.83 -3.80 -1.69
C LEU A 44 12.02 -4.59 -1.17
N ALA A 45 12.73 -5.25 -2.07
CA ALA A 45 13.88 -6.09 -1.69
C ALA A 45 15.12 -5.62 -2.44
N GLU A 46 16.25 -5.87 -1.82
CA GLU A 46 17.57 -5.65 -2.39
C GLU A 46 17.83 -4.19 -2.82
N PRO A 47 17.71 -3.21 -1.90
CA PRO A 47 17.56 -3.38 -0.45
C PRO A 47 16.11 -3.35 0.03
N ALA A 48 15.91 -3.74 1.28
CA ALA A 48 14.61 -3.70 1.96
C ALA A 48 14.41 -2.30 2.57
N ASP A 49 14.26 -1.29 1.72
CA ASP A 49 14.23 0.12 2.11
C ASP A 49 12.86 0.78 1.94
N GLY A 50 11.86 0.02 1.56
CA GLY A 50 10.53 0.56 1.37
C GLY A 50 9.48 -0.52 1.22
N ALA A 51 8.25 -0.10 1.04
CA ALA A 51 7.14 -1.00 0.78
C ALA A 51 6.15 -0.32 -0.15
N LEU A 52 5.38 -1.14 -0.84
CA LEU A 52 4.34 -0.67 -1.73
C LEU A 52 3.07 -1.42 -1.41
N ILE A 53 1.98 -0.69 -1.21
CA ILE A 53 0.68 -1.24 -0.85
C ILE A 53 -0.34 -0.64 -1.79
N ILE A 54 -1.06 -1.48 -2.51
CA ILE A 54 -2.02 -1.04 -3.52
C ILE A 54 -3.42 -1.21 -2.97
N PHE A 55 -4.19 -0.13 -3.01
CA PHE A 55 -5.58 -0.09 -2.54
C PHE A 55 -6.53 0.20 -3.69
N ARG A 56 -7.76 -0.15 -3.45
CA ARG A 56 -8.86 0.10 -4.35
C ARG A 56 -10.01 0.68 -3.55
N GLY A 57 -10.55 1.80 -4.00
CA GLY A 57 -11.62 2.48 -3.26
C GLY A 57 -12.11 3.71 -3.99
N ASP A 58 -13.01 4.45 -3.32
CA ASP A 58 -13.65 5.62 -3.91
C ASP A 58 -12.82 6.89 -3.75
N ASP A 59 -11.91 6.91 -2.77
CA ASP A 59 -11.03 8.05 -2.55
C ASP A 59 -9.74 7.61 -1.84
N PRO A 60 -8.75 8.51 -1.74
CA PRO A 60 -7.45 8.15 -1.14
C PRO A 60 -7.50 7.77 0.34
N ASN A 61 -8.59 8.04 1.03
CA ASN A 61 -8.69 7.72 2.46
C ASN A 61 -8.57 6.23 2.73
N VAL A 62 -8.91 5.38 1.77
CA VAL A 62 -8.74 3.94 1.92
C VAL A 62 -7.28 3.59 2.23
N ALA A 63 -6.34 4.28 1.60
CA ALA A 63 -4.92 4.06 1.81
C ALA A 63 -4.37 4.85 3.00
N SER A 64 -4.74 6.12 3.14
CA SER A 64 -4.22 6.95 4.23
C SER A 64 -4.70 6.48 5.60
N SER A 65 -5.94 5.98 5.69
CA SER A 65 -6.44 5.41 6.94
C SER A 65 -5.64 4.17 7.33
N PHE A 66 -5.30 3.33 6.36
CA PHE A 66 -4.46 2.18 6.62
C PHE A 66 -3.12 2.61 7.21
N ALA A 67 -2.45 3.58 6.57
CA ALA A 67 -1.15 4.04 7.04
C ALA A 67 -1.21 4.58 8.48
N LYS A 68 -2.25 5.35 8.79
CA LYS A 68 -2.41 5.92 10.13
C LYS A 68 -2.62 4.86 11.21
N ASN A 69 -3.17 3.72 10.85
CA ASN A 69 -3.45 2.62 11.78
C ASN A 69 -2.39 1.53 11.77
N ASP A 70 -1.40 1.65 10.90
CA ASP A 70 -0.36 0.63 10.79
C ASP A 70 0.64 0.76 11.95
N PRO A 71 0.83 -0.32 12.74
CA PRO A 71 1.81 -0.27 13.82
C PRO A 71 3.23 0.05 13.35
N TYR A 72 3.58 -0.26 12.12
CA TYR A 72 4.89 0.12 11.58
C TYR A 72 5.03 1.64 11.49
N VAL A 73 3.97 2.33 11.09
CA VAL A 73 3.95 3.79 11.04
C VAL A 73 3.95 4.37 12.45
N GLN A 74 3.09 3.83 13.31
CA GLN A 74 2.90 4.33 14.66
C GLN A 74 4.15 4.19 15.53
N ASN A 75 5.01 3.23 15.22
CA ASN A 75 6.21 2.94 16.01
C ASN A 75 7.50 3.39 15.33
N GLY A 76 7.40 4.25 14.34
CA GLY A 76 8.57 4.91 13.76
C GLY A 76 9.41 4.09 12.82
N LEU A 77 8.90 2.96 12.33
CA LEU A 77 9.62 2.15 11.35
C LEU A 77 9.49 2.72 9.95
N VAL A 78 8.44 3.47 9.69
CA VAL A 78 8.20 4.14 8.43
C VAL A 78 8.58 5.61 8.61
N LYS A 79 9.61 6.05 7.90
CA LYS A 79 10.12 7.43 7.99
C LYS A 79 9.15 8.40 7.32
N ASN A 80 8.66 8.01 6.16
CA ASN A 80 7.73 8.81 5.37
C ASN A 80 6.78 7.88 4.67
N TRP A 81 5.56 8.37 4.43
CA TRP A 81 4.64 7.65 3.57
C TRP A 81 3.86 8.65 2.73
N GLU A 82 3.43 8.18 1.57
CA GLU A 82 2.68 9.02 0.64
C GLU A 82 1.67 8.16 -0.10
N VAL A 83 0.51 8.74 -0.39
CA VAL A 83 -0.55 8.09 -1.19
C VAL A 83 -0.63 8.82 -2.52
N ARG A 84 -0.66 8.05 -3.60
CA ARG A 84 -0.85 8.61 -4.93
C ARG A 84 -1.97 7.87 -5.66
N PRO A 85 -2.86 8.60 -6.35
CA PRO A 85 -3.77 7.94 -7.28
C PRO A 85 -2.95 7.23 -8.36
N TRP A 86 -3.39 6.04 -8.73
CA TRP A 86 -2.69 5.26 -9.74
C TRP A 86 -3.65 4.93 -10.89
N THR A 87 -3.33 5.41 -12.07
CA THR A 87 -4.12 5.13 -13.27
C THR A 87 -3.70 3.77 -13.81
N VAL A 88 -4.47 2.75 -13.46
CA VAL A 88 -4.20 1.37 -13.89
C VAL A 88 -4.83 1.18 -15.27
N VAL A 89 -4.04 0.75 -16.23
CA VAL A 89 -4.49 0.57 -17.62
C VAL A 89 -4.51 -0.89 -18.05
N VAL A 90 -3.81 -1.75 -17.34
CA VAL A 90 -3.76 -3.19 -17.60
C VAL A 90 -3.74 -3.92 -16.26
N GLY A 91 -4.52 -4.97 -16.14
CA GLY A 91 -4.60 -5.75 -14.91
C GLY A 91 -5.66 -5.20 -13.97
N GLY A 92 -5.89 -5.90 -12.87
CA GLY A 92 -6.99 -5.57 -11.98
C GLY A 92 -8.30 -5.63 -12.73
N GLU A 93 -9.02 -4.51 -12.72
CA GLU A 93 -10.27 -4.36 -13.47
C GLU A 93 -10.08 -3.68 -14.81
N ALA A 94 -8.88 -3.18 -15.09
CA ALA A 94 -8.59 -2.48 -16.32
C ALA A 94 -8.18 -3.45 -17.42
N ARG A 95 -8.50 -3.09 -18.67
CA ARG A 95 -8.08 -3.84 -19.83
C ARG A 95 -7.45 -2.87 -20.82
N ALA A 96 -6.34 -3.30 -21.43
CA ALA A 96 -5.67 -2.49 -22.42
C ALA A 96 -6.60 -2.18 -23.58
N GLY A 97 -6.68 -0.93 -23.97
CA GLY A 97 -7.48 -0.48 -25.10
C GLY A 97 -8.98 -0.37 -24.84
N VAL A 98 -9.42 -0.66 -23.61
CA VAL A 98 -10.84 -0.58 -23.24
C VAL A 98 -11.11 0.58 -22.29
N SER A 99 -10.18 0.86 -21.40
CA SER A 99 -10.36 1.95 -20.45
C SER A 99 -10.34 3.29 -21.20
N ASP A 100 -11.29 4.14 -20.87
CA ASP A 100 -11.41 5.45 -21.47
C ASP A 100 -11.17 6.56 -20.45
N THR A 101 -10.69 6.24 -19.30
CA THR A 101 -10.66 7.16 -18.18
C THR A 101 -9.28 7.79 -18.00
N GLY A 102 -8.81 8.50 -19.01
CA GLY A 102 -7.58 9.24 -18.88
C GLY A 102 -6.35 8.38 -18.63
N GLY A 103 -6.37 7.17 -19.07
CA GLY A 103 -5.25 6.27 -18.90
C GLY A 103 -4.16 6.53 -19.92
N ASP A 104 -3.32 7.49 -19.64
CA ASP A 104 -2.23 7.87 -20.52
C ASP A 104 -0.92 7.14 -20.19
N ALA A 105 -0.96 6.24 -19.28
CA ALA A 105 0.24 5.50 -18.88
C ALA A 105 0.70 4.55 -19.96
#